data_5ab524c270f8ccf6ac6a5c5db2066041
#
_entry.id   5ab524c270f8ccf6ac6a5c5db2066041
#
_cell.length_a   1.000
_cell.length_b   1.000
_cell.length_c   1.000
_cell.angle_alpha   90.00
_cell.angle_beta   90.00
_cell.angle_gamma   90.00
#
_symmetry.space_group_name_H-M   'P 1'
#
loop_
_entity.id
_entity.type
_entity.pdbx_description
1 polymer ?
#
loop_
_entity_poly.entity_id
_entity_poly.type
_entity_poly.pdbx_seq_one_letter_code
_entity_poly.pdbx_strand_id
1 'polypeptide(L)'
;MSLKKKIDAEMVAAAKAKDKIKLSAIRMIKTALHNKEIDAKRELTEPEILQVLSTIAKQRKESIEQFRAGGRLDLVKNEEEELRTVQSFMPQQMSAAEIEAEVAKAIGEAGASSGKDMGKVMKVLMPRITGKADGKMVSDLVKAKLSS
;
A
#
# COMPACT_ATOMS: atom_id res chain seq x y z
N MET A 1 -4.80 -19.42 2.19
CA MET A 1 -6.01 -18.59 1.98
C MET A 1 -5.65 -17.38 1.16
N SER A 2 -6.43 -17.07 0.13
CA SER A 2 -6.19 -15.87 -0.68
C SER A 2 -6.45 -14.61 0.13
N LEU A 3 -5.85 -13.51 -0.27
CA LEU A 3 -6.06 -12.20 0.37
C LEU A 3 -7.53 -11.79 0.30
N LYS A 4 -8.19 -12.00 -0.83
CA LYS A 4 -9.61 -11.71 -1.01
C LYS A 4 -10.48 -12.48 -0.01
N LYS A 5 -10.21 -13.77 0.18
CA LYS A 5 -10.92 -14.61 1.15
C LYS A 5 -10.65 -14.15 2.59
N LYS A 6 -9.43 -13.72 2.88
CA LYS A 6 -9.06 -13.19 4.19
C LYS A 6 -9.86 -11.92 4.49
N ILE A 7 -9.97 -11.02 3.52
CA ILE A 7 -10.77 -9.79 3.65
C ILE A 7 -12.23 -10.13 3.94
N ASP A 8 -12.81 -11.07 3.20
CA ASP A 8 -14.19 -11.50 3.39
C ASP A 8 -14.40 -12.12 4.77
N ALA A 9 -13.48 -12.97 5.24
CA ALA A 9 -13.56 -13.59 6.56
C ALA A 9 -13.49 -12.55 7.68
N GLU A 10 -12.60 -11.57 7.57
CA GLU A 10 -12.47 -10.49 8.54
C GLU A 10 -13.72 -9.59 8.57
N MET A 11 -14.38 -9.41 7.42
CA MET A 11 -15.64 -8.67 7.38
C MET A 11 -16.72 -9.36 8.20
N VAL A 12 -16.85 -10.68 8.05
CA VAL A 12 -17.81 -11.48 8.83
C VAL A 12 -17.47 -11.39 10.31
N ALA A 13 -16.20 -11.54 10.68
CA ALA A 13 -15.74 -11.47 12.06
C ALA A 13 -16.05 -10.09 12.68
N ALA A 14 -15.79 -9.00 11.94
CA ALA A 14 -16.07 -7.65 12.42
C ALA A 14 -17.56 -7.41 12.61
N ALA A 15 -18.39 -7.93 11.72
CA ALA A 15 -19.86 -7.84 11.85
C ALA A 15 -20.35 -8.59 13.09
N LYS A 16 -19.84 -9.79 13.34
CA LYS A 16 -20.17 -10.58 14.53
C LYS A 16 -19.74 -9.91 15.82
N ALA A 17 -18.55 -9.30 15.81
CA ALA A 17 -18.01 -8.59 16.96
C ALA A 17 -18.62 -7.20 17.17
N LYS A 18 -19.48 -6.76 16.25
CA LYS A 18 -20.08 -5.42 16.24
C LYS A 18 -19.03 -4.30 16.26
N ASP A 19 -17.89 -4.56 15.64
CA ASP A 19 -16.81 -3.59 15.46
C ASP A 19 -17.12 -2.71 14.25
N LYS A 20 -17.80 -1.61 14.51
CA LYS A 20 -18.32 -0.72 13.46
C LYS A 20 -17.23 -0.06 12.63
N ILE A 21 -16.14 0.37 13.26
CA ILE A 21 -15.05 1.06 12.59
C ILE A 21 -14.32 0.09 11.67
N LYS A 22 -13.99 -1.10 12.17
CA LYS A 22 -13.34 -2.15 11.38
C LYS A 22 -14.23 -2.59 10.22
N LEU A 23 -15.51 -2.80 10.46
CA LEU A 23 -16.46 -3.20 9.42
C LEU A 23 -16.56 -2.13 8.32
N SER A 24 -16.64 -0.85 8.70
CA SER A 24 -16.66 0.27 7.77
C SER A 24 -15.40 0.32 6.91
N ALA A 25 -14.25 0.14 7.53
CA ALA A 25 -12.96 0.12 6.81
C ALA A 25 -12.90 -1.02 5.80
N ILE A 26 -13.36 -2.22 6.18
CA ILE A 26 -13.36 -3.38 5.27
C ILE A 26 -14.34 -3.17 4.12
N ARG A 27 -15.51 -2.60 4.38
CA ARG A 27 -16.47 -2.27 3.32
C ARG A 27 -15.90 -1.28 2.32
N MET A 28 -15.17 -0.29 2.80
CA MET A 28 -14.47 0.68 1.94
C MET A 28 -13.44 -0.03 1.05
N ILE A 29 -12.66 -0.93 1.62
CA ILE A 29 -11.69 -1.73 0.88
C ILE A 29 -12.40 -2.54 -0.22
N LYS A 30 -13.46 -3.24 0.12
CA LYS A 30 -14.21 -4.07 -0.84
C LYS A 30 -14.82 -3.24 -1.95
N THR A 31 -15.32 -2.05 -1.64
CA THR A 31 -15.85 -1.12 -2.66
C THR A 31 -14.75 -0.69 -3.62
N ALA A 32 -13.58 -0.34 -3.11
CA ALA A 32 -12.45 0.06 -3.95
C ALA A 32 -11.99 -1.09 -4.85
N LEU A 33 -11.91 -2.30 -4.33
CA LEU A 33 -11.55 -3.49 -5.11
C LEU A 33 -12.59 -3.78 -6.20
N HIS A 34 -13.87 -3.71 -5.85
CA HIS A 34 -14.96 -3.95 -6.77
C HIS A 34 -14.94 -2.94 -7.94
N ASN A 35 -14.73 -1.67 -7.64
CA ASN A 35 -14.65 -0.64 -8.66
C ASN A 35 -13.48 -0.88 -9.63
N LYS A 36 -12.34 -1.31 -9.10
CA LYS A 36 -11.19 -1.67 -9.93
C LYS A 36 -11.46 -2.90 -10.80
N GLU A 37 -12.19 -3.87 -10.29
CA GLU A 37 -12.60 -5.06 -11.06
C GLU A 37 -13.55 -4.70 -12.19
N ILE A 38 -14.48 -3.78 -11.95
CA ILE A 38 -15.37 -3.27 -13.00
C ILE A 38 -14.55 -2.61 -14.11
N ASP A 39 -13.61 -1.75 -13.77
CA ASP A 39 -12.77 -1.05 -14.73
C ASP A 39 -11.90 -2.03 -15.54
N ALA A 40 -11.33 -3.03 -14.86
CA ALA A 40 -10.48 -4.03 -15.48
C ALA A 40 -11.28 -5.10 -16.25
N LYS A 41 -12.57 -5.23 -15.99
CA LYS A 41 -13.47 -6.26 -16.53
C LYS A 41 -12.99 -7.68 -16.20
N ARG A 42 -12.36 -7.85 -15.04
CA ARG A 42 -11.87 -9.13 -14.53
C ARG A 42 -11.60 -9.02 -13.04
N GLU A 43 -11.36 -10.15 -12.41
CA GLU A 43 -10.90 -10.16 -11.02
C GLU A 43 -9.48 -9.61 -10.92
N LEU A 44 -9.18 -8.95 -9.81
CA LEU A 44 -7.84 -8.44 -9.54
C LEU A 44 -6.92 -9.57 -9.11
N THR A 45 -5.66 -9.49 -9.55
CA THR A 45 -4.59 -10.34 -9.04
C THR A 45 -4.22 -9.90 -7.63
N GLU A 46 -3.54 -10.76 -6.88
CA GLU A 46 -3.10 -10.42 -5.53
C GLU A 46 -2.19 -9.19 -5.49
N PRO A 47 -1.19 -9.04 -6.38
CA PRO A 47 -0.41 -7.80 -6.44
C PRO A 47 -1.27 -6.55 -6.70
N GLU A 48 -2.30 -6.65 -7.52
CA GLU A 48 -3.21 -5.54 -7.78
C GLU A 48 -4.03 -5.19 -6.53
N ILE A 49 -4.47 -6.18 -5.77
CA ILE A 49 -5.16 -5.97 -4.49
C ILE A 49 -4.23 -5.24 -3.51
N LEU A 50 -2.97 -5.68 -3.40
CA LEU A 50 -1.99 -5.04 -2.54
C LEU A 50 -1.74 -3.58 -2.95
N GLN A 51 -1.75 -3.29 -4.25
CA GLN A 51 -1.60 -1.93 -4.75
C GLN A 51 -2.77 -1.04 -4.31
N VAL A 52 -3.99 -1.54 -4.39
CA VAL A 52 -5.17 -0.81 -3.91
C VAL A 52 -5.06 -0.54 -2.41
N LEU A 53 -4.68 -1.54 -1.62
CA LEU A 53 -4.48 -1.38 -0.18
C LEU A 53 -3.41 -0.33 0.14
N SER A 54 -2.30 -0.34 -0.60
CA SER A 54 -1.23 0.65 -0.44
C SER A 54 -1.72 2.07 -0.71
N THR A 55 -2.53 2.25 -1.74
CA THR A 55 -3.10 3.56 -2.07
C THR A 55 -4.03 4.04 -0.96
N ILE A 56 -4.89 3.16 -0.45
CA ILE A 56 -5.79 3.49 0.66
C ILE A 56 -4.98 3.86 1.91
N ALA A 57 -3.96 3.07 2.24
CA ALA A 57 -3.10 3.35 3.40
C ALA A 57 -2.43 4.71 3.29
N LYS A 58 -1.94 5.06 2.11
CA LYS A 58 -1.32 6.37 1.86
C LYS A 58 -2.33 7.50 2.05
N GLN A 59 -3.53 7.36 1.51
CA GLN A 59 -4.59 8.35 1.66
C GLN A 59 -4.97 8.54 3.13
N ARG A 60 -5.04 7.47 3.91
CA ARG A 60 -5.34 7.55 5.35
C ARG A 60 -4.24 8.25 6.12
N LYS A 61 -2.98 7.98 5.80
CA LYS A 61 -1.84 8.68 6.43
C LYS A 61 -1.88 10.19 6.15
N GLU A 62 -2.17 10.57 4.91
CA GLU A 62 -2.30 11.99 4.53
C GLU A 62 -3.46 12.66 5.28
N SER A 63 -4.61 11.98 5.39
CA SER A 63 -5.76 12.48 6.14
C SER A 63 -5.44 12.67 7.62
N ILE A 64 -4.71 11.72 8.22
CA ILE A 64 -4.29 11.80 9.63
C ILE A 64 -3.43 13.05 9.85
N GLU A 65 -2.47 13.31 8.96
CA GLU A 65 -1.63 14.50 9.06
C GLU A 65 -2.44 15.79 8.95
N GLN A 66 -3.37 15.85 8.02
CA GLN A 66 -4.23 17.01 7.82
C GLN A 66 -5.13 17.25 9.03
N PHE A 67 -5.76 16.23 9.57
CA PHE A 67 -6.63 16.34 10.75
C PHE A 67 -5.83 16.73 12.00
N ARG A 68 -4.63 16.19 12.15
CA ARG A 68 -3.73 16.54 13.26
C ARG A 68 -3.32 18.00 13.19
N ALA A 69 -2.94 18.48 12.01
CA ALA A 69 -2.58 19.88 11.79
C ALA A 69 -3.77 20.83 12.04
N GLY A 70 -4.98 20.38 11.75
CA GLY A 70 -6.22 21.11 11.99
C GLY A 70 -6.78 20.98 13.41
N GLY A 71 -6.12 20.25 14.30
CA GLY A 71 -6.56 20.07 15.68
C GLY A 71 -7.74 19.12 15.85
N ARG A 72 -8.10 18.37 14.82
CA ARG A 72 -9.23 17.42 14.84
C ARG A 72 -8.80 16.04 15.32
N LEU A 73 -8.38 15.95 16.57
CA LEU A 73 -7.87 14.71 17.17
C LEU A 73 -8.94 13.60 17.23
N ASP A 74 -10.21 13.97 17.30
CA ASP A 74 -11.34 13.06 17.24
C ASP A 74 -11.34 12.26 15.92
N LEU A 75 -11.10 12.95 14.80
CA LEU A 75 -11.02 12.33 13.47
C LEU A 75 -9.73 11.53 13.27
N VAL A 76 -8.63 11.99 13.85
CA VAL A 76 -7.34 11.28 13.80
C VAL A 76 -7.48 9.86 14.35
N LYS A 77 -8.13 9.71 15.48
CA LYS A 77 -8.30 8.40 16.13
C LYS A 77 -9.03 7.41 15.22
N ASN A 78 -10.13 7.84 14.60
CA ASN A 78 -10.90 6.99 13.69
C ASN A 78 -10.09 6.60 12.45
N GLU A 79 -9.37 7.56 11.86
CA GLU A 79 -8.53 7.32 10.68
C GLU A 79 -7.37 6.37 11.01
N GLU A 80 -6.79 6.46 12.20
CA GLU A 80 -5.74 5.55 12.65
C GLU A 80 -6.25 4.11 12.81
N GLU A 81 -7.46 3.94 13.31
CA GLU A 81 -8.07 2.61 13.43
C GLU A 81 -8.36 2.01 12.04
N GLU A 82 -8.88 2.82 11.12
CA GLU A 82 -9.07 2.39 9.73
C GLU A 82 -7.75 2.02 9.07
N LEU A 83 -6.71 2.81 9.29
CA LEU A 83 -5.37 2.53 8.76
C LEU A 83 -4.84 1.19 9.29
N ARG A 84 -5.00 0.91 10.58
CA ARG A 84 -4.58 -0.38 11.16
C ARG A 84 -5.30 -1.55 10.49
N THR A 85 -6.59 -1.41 10.20
CA THR A 85 -7.36 -2.45 9.50
C THR A 85 -6.80 -2.69 8.10
N VAL A 86 -6.55 -1.63 7.34
CA VAL A 86 -5.96 -1.74 6.00
C VAL A 86 -4.60 -2.43 6.06
N GLN A 87 -3.74 -1.99 6.96
CA GLN A 87 -2.39 -2.54 7.13
C GLN A 87 -2.38 -3.99 7.58
N SER A 88 -3.43 -4.44 8.28
CA SER A 88 -3.54 -5.84 8.72
C SER A 88 -3.63 -6.82 7.55
N PHE A 89 -4.05 -6.36 6.38
CA PHE A 89 -4.11 -7.16 5.15
C PHE A 89 -2.86 -7.05 4.30
N MET A 90 -1.94 -6.17 4.66
CA MET A 90 -0.71 -5.94 3.89
C MET A 90 0.46 -6.72 4.50
N PRO A 91 1.47 -7.09 3.68
CA PRO A 91 2.68 -7.68 4.24
C PRO A 91 3.40 -6.67 5.13
N GLN A 92 4.35 -7.16 5.92
CA GLN A 92 5.16 -6.29 6.78
C GLN A 92 5.82 -5.19 5.94
N GLN A 93 5.69 -3.95 6.37
CA GLN A 93 6.25 -2.81 5.65
C GLN A 93 7.78 -2.76 5.81
N MET A 94 8.44 -2.37 4.74
CA MET A 94 9.90 -2.23 4.74
C MET A 94 10.31 -0.95 5.45
N SER A 95 11.38 -1.03 6.23
CA SER A 95 12.02 0.15 6.82
C SER A 95 12.76 0.95 5.74
N ALA A 96 13.10 2.20 6.06
CA ALA A 96 13.88 3.04 5.15
C ALA A 96 15.21 2.37 4.77
N ALA A 97 15.88 1.75 5.74
CA ALA A 97 17.14 1.05 5.49
C ALA A 97 16.96 -0.14 4.56
N GLU A 98 15.88 -0.92 4.74
CA GLU A 98 15.56 -2.05 3.87
C GLU A 98 15.25 -1.59 2.45
N ILE A 99 14.51 -0.50 2.30
CA ILE A 99 14.18 0.09 1.00
C ILE A 99 15.46 0.54 0.28
N GLU A 100 16.36 1.23 0.98
CA GLU A 100 17.63 1.66 0.40
C GLU A 100 18.49 0.47 -0.05
N ALA A 101 18.55 -0.58 0.74
CA ALA A 101 19.28 -1.78 0.41
C ALA A 101 18.73 -2.46 -0.84
N GLU A 102 17.40 -2.58 -0.93
CA GLU A 102 16.75 -3.17 -2.10
C GLU A 102 16.94 -2.32 -3.36
N VAL A 103 16.88 -0.99 -3.23
CA VAL A 103 17.12 -0.07 -4.35
C VAL A 103 18.54 -0.24 -4.87
N ALA A 104 19.55 -0.23 -3.99
CA ALA A 104 20.94 -0.42 -4.36
C ALA A 104 21.17 -1.75 -5.06
N LYS A 105 20.58 -2.81 -4.54
CA LYS A 105 20.66 -4.16 -5.10
C LYS A 105 20.03 -4.22 -6.49
N ALA A 106 18.87 -3.62 -6.67
CA ALA A 106 18.17 -3.58 -7.96
C ALA A 106 18.95 -2.80 -9.00
N ILE A 107 19.57 -1.69 -8.62
CA ILE A 107 20.42 -0.90 -9.51
C ILE A 107 21.61 -1.74 -10.01
N GLY A 108 22.25 -2.47 -9.09
CA GLY A 108 23.35 -3.36 -9.43
C GLY A 108 22.92 -4.50 -10.36
N GLU A 109 21.81 -5.14 -10.06
CA GLU A 109 21.27 -6.25 -10.85
C GLU A 109 20.84 -5.82 -12.25
N ALA A 110 20.29 -4.61 -12.38
CA ALA A 110 19.87 -4.07 -13.66
C ALA A 110 21.04 -3.52 -14.49
N GLY A 111 22.22 -3.39 -13.89
CA GLY A 111 23.37 -2.78 -14.56
C GLY A 111 23.14 -1.32 -14.88
N ALA A 112 22.34 -0.62 -14.07
CA ALA A 112 21.95 0.76 -14.33
C ALA A 112 23.07 1.74 -13.99
N SER A 113 23.25 2.75 -14.83
CA SER A 113 24.29 3.76 -14.68
C SER A 113 23.76 5.20 -14.76
N SER A 114 22.54 5.37 -15.26
CA SER A 114 21.97 6.72 -15.42
C SER A 114 20.43 6.68 -15.32
N GLY A 115 19.82 7.86 -15.29
CA GLY A 115 18.37 7.99 -15.25
C GLY A 115 17.63 7.32 -16.41
N LYS A 116 18.32 7.07 -17.52
CA LYS A 116 17.74 6.36 -18.67
C LYS A 116 17.42 4.89 -18.34
N ASP A 117 18.07 4.34 -17.32
CA ASP A 117 17.92 2.95 -16.91
C ASP A 117 16.84 2.77 -15.83
N MET A 118 16.15 3.85 -15.47
CA MET A 118 15.13 3.82 -14.40
C MET A 118 14.07 2.74 -14.64
N GLY A 119 13.60 2.59 -15.86
CA GLY A 119 12.60 1.56 -16.21
C GLY A 119 13.10 0.15 -15.93
N LYS A 120 14.36 -0.13 -16.20
CA LYS A 120 14.98 -1.43 -15.93
C LYS A 120 15.04 -1.73 -14.43
N VAL A 121 15.43 -0.71 -13.66
CA VAL A 121 15.52 -0.83 -12.18
C VAL A 121 14.13 -1.07 -11.60
N MET A 122 13.14 -0.30 -12.01
CA MET A 122 11.78 -0.43 -11.51
C MET A 122 11.18 -1.79 -11.87
N LYS A 123 11.47 -2.33 -13.04
CA LYS A 123 11.02 -3.65 -13.45
C LYS A 123 11.53 -4.76 -12.52
N VAL A 124 12.77 -4.67 -12.07
CA VAL A 124 13.37 -5.60 -11.11
C VAL A 124 12.80 -5.39 -9.70
N LEU A 125 12.62 -4.14 -9.33
CA LEU A 125 12.29 -3.72 -7.97
C LEU A 125 10.81 -3.91 -7.61
N MET A 126 9.90 -3.59 -8.53
CA MET A 126 8.46 -3.60 -8.26
C MET A 126 7.94 -4.90 -7.65
N PRO A 127 8.27 -6.10 -8.17
CA PRO A 127 7.78 -7.34 -7.55
C PRO A 127 8.23 -7.53 -6.11
N ARG A 128 9.33 -6.91 -5.71
CA ARG A 128 9.92 -7.05 -4.37
C ARG A 128 9.32 -6.09 -3.36
N ILE A 129 8.76 -4.97 -3.82
CA ILE A 129 8.26 -3.91 -2.94
C ILE A 129 6.75 -3.73 -2.94
N THR A 130 6.03 -4.35 -3.88
CA THR A 130 4.57 -4.18 -4.00
C THR A 130 3.88 -4.53 -2.68
N GLY A 131 3.12 -3.56 -2.13
CA GLY A 131 2.45 -3.70 -0.85
C GLY A 131 3.36 -3.55 0.37
N LYS A 132 4.69 -3.48 0.20
CA LYS A 132 5.66 -3.39 1.29
C LYS A 132 6.27 -2.00 1.43
N ALA A 133 6.22 -1.20 0.37
CA ALA A 133 6.73 0.16 0.35
C ALA A 133 5.91 1.01 -0.61
N ASP A 134 5.89 2.33 -0.39
CA ASP A 134 5.22 3.27 -1.29
C ASP A 134 6.00 3.36 -2.60
N GLY A 135 5.34 3.01 -3.70
CA GLY A 135 5.96 2.99 -5.04
C GLY A 135 6.53 4.34 -5.47
N LYS A 136 5.85 5.45 -5.13
CA LYS A 136 6.35 6.78 -5.46
C LYS A 136 7.63 7.12 -4.69
N MET A 137 7.66 6.82 -3.41
CA MET A 137 8.85 7.05 -2.57
C MET A 137 10.05 6.27 -3.10
N VAL A 138 9.82 5.00 -3.47
CA VAL A 138 10.85 4.13 -4.03
C VAL A 138 11.34 4.68 -5.38
N SER A 139 10.42 5.07 -6.25
CA SER A 139 10.72 5.66 -7.55
C SER A 139 11.57 6.92 -7.41
N ASP A 140 11.21 7.82 -6.50
CA ASP A 140 11.96 9.04 -6.22
C ASP A 140 13.38 8.72 -5.72
N LEU A 141 13.51 7.71 -4.88
CA LEU A 141 14.81 7.27 -4.36
C LEU A 141 15.70 6.68 -5.47
N VAL A 142 15.12 5.87 -6.36
CA VAL A 142 15.84 5.33 -7.53
C VAL A 142 16.33 6.47 -8.41
N LYS A 143 15.46 7.43 -8.70
CA LYS A 143 15.80 8.59 -9.51
C LYS A 143 16.94 9.40 -8.89
N ALA A 144 16.88 9.64 -7.59
CA ALA A 144 17.94 10.36 -6.87
C ALA A 144 19.29 9.64 -6.96
N LYS A 145 19.29 8.32 -6.76
CA LYS A 145 20.52 7.52 -6.81
C LYS A 145 21.11 7.44 -8.23
N LEU A 146 20.28 7.39 -9.26
CA LEU A 146 20.74 7.34 -10.64
C LEU A 146 21.22 8.70 -11.16
N SER A 147 20.83 9.79 -10.49
CA SER A 147 21.23 11.15 -10.86
C SER A 147 22.51 11.62 -10.18
N SER A 148 22.98 10.89 -9.19
CA SER A 148 24.18 11.28 -8.43
C SER A 148 25.47 10.77 -9.06
#